data_5b1e24ec99dac067b5a43190d44e7f87
#
_entry.id   5b1e24ec99dac067b5a43190d44e7f87
#
_cell.length_a   1.000
_cell.length_b   1.000
_cell.length_c   1.000
_cell.angle_alpha   90.00
_cell.angle_beta   90.00
_cell.angle_gamma   90.00
#
_symmetry.space_group_name_H-M   'P 1'
#
loop_
_entity.id
_entity.type
_entity.pdbx_description
1 polymer ?
#
loop_
_entity_poly.entity_id
_entity_poly.type
_entity_poly.pdbx_seq_one_letter_code
_entity_poly.pdbx_strand_id
1 'polypeptide(L)'
;TYLGLIEKIPYLKELGITAVELLPVCSFDHTDVTKVHEGRKLVNYWGYSTMGYFAPHQGYCVSSDTSQHLNEFRDMVKALHQAGIEVILDVVYNHTDEGNHQGPTFSFKGIDNSTYYYLTGADGSREFYYDYTGCGNTFNCNHPVGEKLIIDSLRFWVEEMHVDGFRFDEGSVLSRGEDGAPLEHPPVVWSIELDDLLGQSKVIAEAWDAAGLYQIGSFPGARWAEWNGKYRDCIRNFIKGEPGIIGEVAGRITGSADLYQGRHHEPTNSVNFVTAHDGFTLYDLTAYNEKHNWANGEGNNDGIDDNCSWNCGAEGETSDQWINDLRKRQVKNFATIHMLSIGVPMIVAGDEFMRSQGGNNNTYCHDNEINWFDWNKIQQSESQEMIRFWSMIMDKRKSYIDHFRGRYFEGGSNRFGLYDVSWHGTKLNSPGWDDPNALCLGMTLGDTAEDTDQTNNIHVMFN
;
A
#
# COMPACT_ATOMS: atom_id res chain seq x y z
N THR A 1 -11.77 1.63 16.37
CA THR A 1 -11.06 1.44 17.64
C THR A 1 -10.30 0.13 17.64
N TYR A 2 -9.27 0.00 18.51
CA TYR A 2 -8.49 -1.24 18.65
C TYR A 2 -9.39 -2.43 19.01
N LEU A 3 -10.28 -2.25 19.99
CA LEU A 3 -11.21 -3.32 20.37
C LEU A 3 -12.24 -3.62 19.26
N GLY A 4 -12.65 -2.60 18.49
CA GLY A 4 -13.55 -2.79 17.35
C GLY A 4 -12.94 -3.64 16.23
N LEU A 5 -11.61 -3.60 16.03
CA LEU A 5 -10.93 -4.47 15.08
C LEU A 5 -10.97 -5.93 15.54
N ILE A 6 -10.89 -6.19 16.85
CA ILE A 6 -11.02 -7.56 17.40
C ILE A 6 -12.35 -8.18 16.98
N GLU A 7 -13.45 -7.41 16.98
CA GLU A 7 -14.78 -7.88 16.57
C GLU A 7 -14.83 -8.27 15.09
N LYS A 8 -13.91 -7.76 14.27
CA LYS A 8 -13.84 -8.05 12.82
C LYS A 8 -12.92 -9.20 12.45
N ILE A 9 -12.17 -9.76 13.40
CA ILE A 9 -11.28 -10.91 13.15
C ILE A 9 -11.98 -12.08 12.47
N PRO A 10 -13.20 -12.51 12.87
CA PRO A 10 -13.89 -13.58 12.17
C PRO A 10 -14.12 -13.30 10.68
N TYR A 11 -14.50 -12.06 10.34
CA TYR A 11 -14.67 -11.60 8.96
C TYR A 11 -13.35 -11.65 8.18
N LEU A 12 -12.26 -11.12 8.74
CA LEU A 12 -10.92 -11.14 8.11
C LEU A 12 -10.43 -12.56 7.83
N LYS A 13 -10.69 -13.49 8.76
CA LYS A 13 -10.36 -14.92 8.59
C LYS A 13 -11.17 -15.57 7.48
N GLU A 14 -12.46 -15.31 7.43
CA GLU A 14 -13.36 -15.86 6.40
C GLU A 14 -12.98 -15.32 5.01
N LEU A 15 -12.60 -14.05 4.93
CA LEU A 15 -12.09 -13.44 3.70
C LEU A 15 -10.76 -14.07 3.27
N GLY A 16 -9.94 -14.53 4.22
CA GLY A 16 -8.65 -15.17 3.95
C GLY A 16 -7.42 -14.29 4.16
N ILE A 17 -7.56 -13.19 4.89
CA ILE A 17 -6.48 -12.25 5.22
C ILE A 17 -5.44 -12.93 6.13
N THR A 18 -4.17 -12.65 5.88
CA THR A 18 -3.02 -13.17 6.66
C THR A 18 -2.25 -12.09 7.41
N ALA A 19 -2.38 -10.83 7.00
CA ALA A 19 -1.81 -9.68 7.67
C ALA A 19 -2.74 -8.48 7.52
N VAL A 20 -2.77 -7.59 8.51
CA VAL A 20 -3.38 -6.27 8.43
C VAL A 20 -2.28 -5.22 8.47
N GLU A 21 -2.32 -4.27 7.54
CA GLU A 21 -1.52 -3.05 7.57
C GLU A 21 -2.44 -1.92 8.04
N LEU A 22 -2.12 -1.36 9.19
CA LEU A 22 -2.91 -0.30 9.81
C LEU A 22 -2.35 1.06 9.41
N LEU A 23 -3.22 1.96 8.92
CA LEU A 23 -2.88 3.38 8.79
C LEU A 23 -2.28 3.89 10.11
N PRO A 24 -1.58 5.04 10.13
CA PRO A 24 -0.80 5.45 11.29
C PRO A 24 -1.55 5.36 12.61
N VAL A 25 -1.02 4.56 13.51
CA VAL A 25 -1.53 4.38 14.89
C VAL A 25 -0.71 5.13 15.92
N CYS A 26 0.45 5.67 15.53
CA CYS A 26 1.22 6.57 16.37
C CYS A 26 0.38 7.80 16.72
N SER A 27 0.57 8.34 17.93
CA SER A 27 -0.21 9.50 18.40
C SER A 27 -0.03 10.71 17.46
N PHE A 28 -1.13 11.32 17.04
CA PHE A 28 -1.20 12.50 16.17
C PHE A 28 -2.29 13.46 16.64
N ASP A 29 -2.29 14.72 16.16
CA ASP A 29 -3.37 15.66 16.41
C ASP A 29 -4.44 15.53 15.31
N HIS A 30 -5.59 14.97 15.63
CA HIS A 30 -6.69 14.87 14.69
C HIS A 30 -7.34 16.23 14.36
N THR A 31 -6.96 17.30 15.06
CA THR A 31 -7.50 18.66 14.86
C THR A 31 -6.59 19.60 14.08
N ASP A 32 -5.45 19.13 13.59
CA ASP A 32 -4.47 19.91 12.81
C ASP A 32 -5.02 20.42 11.48
N VAL A 33 -6.02 19.73 10.91
CA VAL A 33 -6.74 20.21 9.72
C VAL A 33 -7.66 21.36 10.12
N THR A 34 -7.33 22.57 9.65
CA THR A 34 -8.06 23.82 10.02
C THR A 34 -9.20 24.17 9.07
N LYS A 35 -9.49 23.32 8.09
CA LYS A 35 -10.46 23.58 7.02
C LYS A 35 -11.88 23.30 7.49
N VAL A 36 -12.84 24.00 6.83
CA VAL A 36 -14.28 23.81 7.02
C VAL A 36 -14.91 23.66 5.66
N HIS A 37 -15.72 22.62 5.47
CA HIS A 37 -16.52 22.41 4.28
C HIS A 37 -18.00 22.29 4.66
N GLU A 38 -18.88 23.09 4.02
CA GLU A 38 -20.34 23.13 4.30
C GLU A 38 -20.70 23.23 5.79
N GLY A 39 -19.91 23.99 6.56
CA GLY A 39 -20.12 24.19 7.99
C GLY A 39 -19.62 23.04 8.89
N ARG A 40 -19.06 21.98 8.33
CA ARG A 40 -18.40 20.91 9.08
C ARG A 40 -16.91 21.14 9.15
N LYS A 41 -16.31 21.07 10.34
CA LYS A 41 -14.87 21.09 10.52
C LYS A 41 -14.30 19.77 10.00
N LEU A 42 -13.30 19.85 9.13
CA LEU A 42 -12.52 18.69 8.70
C LEU A 42 -11.50 18.33 9.78
N VAL A 43 -11.08 17.09 9.82
CA VAL A 43 -10.14 16.57 10.82
C VAL A 43 -9.11 15.67 10.14
N ASN A 44 -7.93 15.53 10.72
CA ASN A 44 -6.96 14.53 10.27
C ASN A 44 -7.50 13.12 10.60
N TYR A 45 -7.91 12.40 9.58
CA TYR A 45 -8.49 11.07 9.73
C TYR A 45 -7.47 9.96 9.49
N TRP A 46 -6.51 10.18 8.58
CA TRP A 46 -5.51 9.15 8.26
C TRP A 46 -4.37 9.07 9.28
N GLY A 47 -4.01 10.19 9.91
CA GLY A 47 -3.01 10.21 10.96
C GLY A 47 -1.56 10.38 10.49
N TYR A 48 -1.32 10.83 9.25
CA TYR A 48 0.03 11.06 8.72
C TYR A 48 0.68 12.36 9.24
N SER A 49 0.58 12.60 10.54
CA SER A 49 1.16 13.76 11.24
C SER A 49 1.61 13.33 12.63
N THR A 50 2.68 12.53 12.72
CA THR A 50 3.09 11.92 13.98
C THR A 50 3.62 12.94 14.98
N MET A 51 3.05 12.93 16.19
CA MET A 51 3.50 13.67 17.36
C MET A 51 4.20 12.78 18.38
N GLY A 52 3.69 11.57 18.59
CA GLY A 52 4.15 10.64 19.64
C GLY A 52 4.57 9.29 19.07
N TYR A 53 5.88 9.11 18.91
CA TYR A 53 6.46 7.92 18.28
C TYR A 53 6.44 6.65 19.14
N PHE A 54 6.12 6.76 20.42
CA PHE A 54 6.12 5.67 21.40
C PHE A 54 4.76 5.48 22.06
N ALA A 55 3.69 5.92 21.42
CA ALA A 55 2.35 5.85 22.00
C ALA A 55 1.31 5.58 20.92
N PRO A 56 0.37 4.64 21.14
CA PRO A 56 -0.79 4.47 20.29
C PRO A 56 -1.73 5.67 20.41
N HIS A 57 -2.37 6.02 19.30
CA HIS A 57 -3.30 7.14 19.25
C HIS A 57 -4.50 6.88 20.16
N GLN A 58 -4.68 7.78 21.13
CA GLN A 58 -5.71 7.67 22.18
C GLN A 58 -7.14 7.68 21.62
N GLY A 59 -7.39 8.34 20.49
CA GLY A 59 -8.69 8.42 19.84
C GLY A 59 -9.21 7.06 19.34
N TYR A 60 -8.34 6.06 19.23
CA TYR A 60 -8.70 4.70 18.85
C TYR A 60 -8.96 3.78 20.06
N CYS A 61 -8.76 4.28 21.27
CA CYS A 61 -9.06 3.55 22.51
C CYS A 61 -10.54 3.71 22.90
N VAL A 62 -11.09 2.69 23.50
CA VAL A 62 -12.47 2.69 24.06
C VAL A 62 -12.45 3.15 25.52
N SER A 63 -11.41 2.79 26.27
CA SER A 63 -11.28 3.19 27.67
C SER A 63 -10.94 4.67 27.81
N SER A 64 -11.62 5.34 28.74
CA SER A 64 -11.27 6.69 29.18
C SER A 64 -10.07 6.71 30.16
N ASP A 65 -9.66 5.55 30.66
CA ASP A 65 -8.49 5.40 31.52
C ASP A 65 -7.23 5.28 30.66
N THR A 66 -6.41 6.34 30.65
CA THR A 66 -5.18 6.40 29.86
C THR A 66 -4.17 5.31 30.22
N SER A 67 -4.23 4.75 31.44
CA SER A 67 -3.37 3.63 31.83
C SER A 67 -3.68 2.33 31.06
N GLN A 68 -4.86 2.23 30.42
CA GLN A 68 -5.29 1.07 29.65
C GLN A 68 -4.99 1.19 28.15
N HIS A 69 -4.61 2.36 27.63
CA HIS A 69 -4.46 2.57 26.18
C HIS A 69 -3.43 1.64 25.53
N LEU A 70 -2.27 1.43 26.20
CA LEU A 70 -1.27 0.47 25.72
C LEU A 70 -1.80 -0.96 25.73
N ASN A 71 -2.60 -1.31 26.73
CA ASN A 71 -3.17 -2.65 26.84
C ASN A 71 -4.23 -2.92 25.78
N GLU A 72 -5.08 -1.92 25.45
CA GLU A 72 -6.06 -2.09 24.35
C GLU A 72 -5.38 -2.40 23.03
N PHE A 73 -4.27 -1.70 22.72
CA PHE A 73 -3.48 -1.99 21.53
C PHE A 73 -2.88 -3.40 21.56
N ARG A 74 -2.23 -3.76 22.70
CA ARG A 74 -1.67 -5.12 22.89
C ARG A 74 -2.72 -6.21 22.79
N ASP A 75 -3.92 -5.98 23.32
CA ASP A 75 -5.03 -6.93 23.25
C ASP A 75 -5.49 -7.15 21.80
N MET A 76 -5.51 -6.08 20.99
CA MET A 76 -5.78 -6.16 19.56
C MET A 76 -4.74 -7.02 18.84
N VAL A 77 -3.44 -6.73 19.02
CA VAL A 77 -2.35 -7.50 18.40
C VAL A 77 -2.42 -8.95 18.83
N LYS A 78 -2.58 -9.21 20.12
CA LYS A 78 -2.72 -10.58 20.66
C LYS A 78 -3.89 -11.34 20.03
N ALA A 79 -5.04 -10.70 19.88
CA ALA A 79 -6.22 -11.33 19.28
C ALA A 79 -6.01 -11.64 17.80
N LEU A 80 -5.37 -10.75 17.05
CA LEU A 80 -4.99 -10.97 15.65
C LEU A 80 -3.99 -12.13 15.53
N HIS A 81 -2.96 -12.19 16.36
CA HIS A 81 -1.99 -13.29 16.39
C HIS A 81 -2.66 -14.62 16.72
N GLN A 82 -3.57 -14.69 17.69
CA GLN A 82 -4.35 -15.89 17.99
C GLN A 82 -5.19 -16.38 16.80
N ALA A 83 -5.56 -15.45 15.91
CA ALA A 83 -6.26 -15.77 14.68
C ALA A 83 -5.34 -16.13 13.52
N GLY A 84 -4.01 -16.02 13.69
CA GLY A 84 -3.00 -16.25 12.64
C GLY A 84 -2.89 -15.05 11.67
N ILE A 85 -3.19 -13.85 12.13
CA ILE A 85 -3.12 -12.60 11.35
C ILE A 85 -2.00 -11.75 11.92
N GLU A 86 -1.05 -11.36 11.08
CA GLU A 86 0.06 -10.46 11.42
C GLU A 86 -0.40 -8.99 11.42
N VAL A 87 0.35 -8.15 12.14
CA VAL A 87 0.09 -6.71 12.25
C VAL A 87 1.29 -5.93 11.72
N ILE A 88 1.05 -5.14 10.68
CA ILE A 88 2.02 -4.21 10.09
C ILE A 88 1.55 -2.80 10.40
N LEU A 89 2.45 -1.93 10.84
CA LEU A 89 2.14 -0.53 11.08
C LEU A 89 2.64 0.35 9.94
N ASP A 90 1.79 1.26 9.50
CA ASP A 90 2.20 2.38 8.68
C ASP A 90 2.85 3.45 9.57
N VAL A 91 4.12 3.78 9.29
CA VAL A 91 4.92 4.67 10.13
C VAL A 91 5.43 5.87 9.34
N VAL A 92 5.35 7.03 9.97
CA VAL A 92 5.71 8.31 9.37
C VAL A 92 6.94 8.86 10.08
N TYR A 93 8.11 8.70 9.46
CA TYR A 93 9.38 9.26 9.94
C TYR A 93 9.97 10.29 8.97
N ASN A 94 9.30 10.52 7.85
CA ASN A 94 9.78 11.44 6.82
C ASN A 94 9.52 12.92 7.19
N HIS A 95 8.48 13.21 7.97
CA HIS A 95 8.10 14.54 8.45
C HIS A 95 7.45 14.49 9.84
N THR A 96 7.13 15.64 10.38
CA THR A 96 6.42 15.79 11.65
C THR A 96 5.24 16.75 11.52
N ASP A 97 4.34 16.71 12.48
CA ASP A 97 3.18 17.59 12.59
C ASP A 97 3.51 19.08 12.83
N GLU A 98 4.78 19.44 12.89
CA GLU A 98 5.19 20.84 13.13
C GLU A 98 5.17 21.72 11.87
N GLY A 99 4.85 21.17 10.68
CA GLY A 99 4.78 21.91 9.43
C GLY A 99 6.06 22.71 9.09
N ASN A 100 5.93 23.81 8.35
CA ASN A 100 7.05 24.64 7.92
C ASN A 100 7.48 25.67 9.00
N HIS A 101 8.26 26.71 8.61
CA HIS A 101 8.72 27.79 9.49
C HIS A 101 7.59 28.62 10.13
N GLN A 102 6.37 28.57 9.59
CA GLN A 102 5.17 29.22 10.14
C GLN A 102 4.32 28.26 10.97
N GLY A 103 4.65 26.98 10.99
CA GLY A 103 3.94 25.98 11.75
C GLY A 103 4.25 26.04 13.25
N PRO A 104 3.53 25.24 14.06
CA PRO A 104 3.68 25.25 15.51
C PRO A 104 5.06 24.79 15.95
N THR A 105 5.39 25.11 17.21
CA THR A 105 6.60 24.66 17.91
C THR A 105 6.17 23.95 19.18
N PHE A 106 6.04 22.63 19.14
CA PHE A 106 5.61 21.85 20.30
C PHE A 106 6.44 20.57 20.54
N SER A 107 7.33 20.23 19.61
CA SER A 107 8.17 19.05 19.67
C SER A 107 9.63 19.38 19.32
N PHE A 108 10.17 18.79 18.27
CA PHE A 108 11.58 18.83 17.89
C PHE A 108 12.10 20.21 17.52
N LYS A 109 11.26 21.09 16.94
CA LYS A 109 11.64 22.48 16.68
C LYS A 109 12.10 23.20 17.95
N GLY A 110 11.41 22.95 19.07
CA GLY A 110 11.74 23.58 20.36
C GLY A 110 12.88 22.92 21.09
N ILE A 111 13.25 21.69 20.73
CA ILE A 111 14.34 20.93 21.36
C ILE A 111 15.68 21.26 20.70
N ASP A 112 15.81 20.91 19.42
CA ASP A 112 16.99 21.21 18.59
C ASP A 112 16.63 21.14 17.11
N ASN A 113 16.15 22.25 16.57
CA ASN A 113 15.65 22.33 15.20
C ASN A 113 16.66 21.85 14.15
N SER A 114 17.93 22.15 14.33
CA SER A 114 18.98 21.85 13.37
C SER A 114 19.40 20.37 13.36
N THR A 115 19.14 19.66 14.44
CA THR A 115 19.41 18.23 14.54
C THR A 115 18.32 17.38 13.91
N TYR A 116 17.06 17.79 14.07
CA TYR A 116 15.92 16.98 13.65
C TYR A 116 15.37 17.29 12.27
N TYR A 117 15.73 18.43 11.66
CA TYR A 117 15.19 18.82 10.36
C TYR A 117 16.28 19.19 9.36
N TYR A 118 16.00 18.92 8.10
CA TYR A 118 16.76 19.48 6.99
C TYR A 118 16.42 20.95 6.82
N LEU A 119 17.38 21.82 7.08
CA LEU A 119 17.18 23.28 7.05
C LEU A 119 17.87 23.91 5.85
N THR A 120 17.21 24.94 5.30
CA THR A 120 17.71 25.74 4.18
C THR A 120 17.52 27.23 4.44
N GLY A 121 18.11 28.07 3.64
CA GLY A 121 17.95 29.52 3.68
C GLY A 121 19.01 30.22 2.84
N ALA A 122 18.74 31.47 2.48
CA ALA A 122 19.69 32.31 1.77
C ALA A 122 20.98 32.48 2.61
N ASP A 123 22.12 32.39 1.96
CA ASP A 123 23.43 32.60 2.59
C ASP A 123 23.71 31.71 3.83
N GLY A 124 23.03 30.55 3.92
CA GLY A 124 23.19 29.61 5.03
C GLY A 124 22.47 30.01 6.32
N SER A 125 21.46 30.88 6.23
CA SER A 125 20.67 31.34 7.40
C SER A 125 19.91 30.24 8.12
N ARG A 126 19.59 29.12 7.45
CA ARG A 126 18.79 28.00 8.00
C ARG A 126 17.43 28.44 8.56
N GLU A 127 16.79 29.40 7.92
CA GLU A 127 15.50 29.95 8.36
C GLU A 127 14.30 29.13 7.90
N PHE A 128 14.48 28.26 6.89
CA PHE A 128 13.42 27.48 6.25
C PHE A 128 13.76 25.99 6.31
N TYR A 129 12.75 25.18 5.98
CA TYR A 129 12.89 23.72 5.89
C TYR A 129 12.99 23.29 4.43
N TYR A 130 13.83 22.31 4.15
CA TYR A 130 13.63 21.50 2.96
C TYR A 130 12.32 20.72 3.11
N ASP A 131 11.55 20.71 2.06
CA ASP A 131 10.25 20.04 2.02
C ASP A 131 10.26 19.00 0.89
N TYR A 132 10.76 17.80 1.20
CA TYR A 132 10.73 16.67 0.27
C TYR A 132 9.42 15.87 0.39
N THR A 133 8.58 16.22 1.36
CA THR A 133 7.40 15.44 1.78
C THR A 133 6.07 16.12 1.39
N GLY A 134 6.11 17.38 0.96
CA GLY A 134 4.89 18.16 0.73
C GLY A 134 4.15 18.57 2.00
N CYS A 135 4.68 18.23 3.20
CA CYS A 135 4.08 18.50 4.51
C CYS A 135 4.73 19.69 5.24
N GLY A 136 5.63 20.42 4.56
CA GLY A 136 6.25 21.64 5.06
C GLY A 136 7.59 21.47 5.77
N ASN A 137 7.98 20.25 6.13
CA ASN A 137 9.28 19.91 6.69
C ASN A 137 9.74 18.53 6.24
N THR A 138 11.03 18.28 6.37
CA THR A 138 11.61 16.95 6.21
C THR A 138 12.43 16.62 7.44
N PHE A 139 12.13 15.49 8.05
CA PHE A 139 12.87 14.99 9.21
C PHE A 139 14.24 14.46 8.79
N ASN A 140 15.29 14.81 9.56
CA ASN A 140 16.67 14.40 9.28
C ASN A 140 16.94 12.97 9.77
N CYS A 141 16.45 11.98 9.01
CA CYS A 141 16.47 10.56 9.36
C CYS A 141 17.90 10.00 9.50
N ASN A 142 18.87 10.56 8.78
CA ASN A 142 20.25 10.08 8.75
C ASN A 142 21.20 10.86 9.70
N HIS A 143 20.69 11.83 10.46
CA HIS A 143 21.40 12.39 11.60
C HIS A 143 21.43 11.37 12.75
N PRO A 144 22.57 11.14 13.44
CA PRO A 144 22.65 10.09 14.47
C PRO A 144 21.59 10.15 15.59
N VAL A 145 21.10 11.35 15.91
CA VAL A 145 20.02 11.54 16.91
C VAL A 145 18.65 11.18 16.30
N GLY A 146 18.38 11.60 15.08
CA GLY A 146 17.15 11.24 14.35
C GLY A 146 17.08 9.73 14.08
N GLU A 147 18.18 9.14 13.58
CA GLU A 147 18.34 7.70 13.40
C GLU A 147 18.04 6.94 14.70
N LYS A 148 18.65 7.36 15.81
CA LYS A 148 18.42 6.72 17.12
C LYS A 148 16.95 6.79 17.54
N LEU A 149 16.26 7.91 17.35
CA LEU A 149 14.84 8.04 17.66
C LEU A 149 14.02 7.02 16.84
N ILE A 150 14.30 6.88 15.55
CA ILE A 150 13.60 5.95 14.67
C ILE A 150 13.82 4.51 15.12
N ILE A 151 15.07 4.11 15.38
CA ILE A 151 15.39 2.75 15.84
C ILE A 151 14.73 2.46 17.20
N ASP A 152 14.83 3.37 18.16
CA ASP A 152 14.22 3.18 19.48
C ASP A 152 12.69 3.06 19.37
N SER A 153 12.05 3.85 18.51
CA SER A 153 10.60 3.78 18.26
C SER A 153 10.20 2.45 17.63
N LEU A 154 10.88 2.01 16.57
CA LEU A 154 10.59 0.73 15.93
C LEU A 154 10.79 -0.44 16.91
N ARG A 155 11.87 -0.43 17.71
CA ARG A 155 12.09 -1.45 18.74
C ARG A 155 10.97 -1.46 19.79
N PHE A 156 10.48 -0.29 20.23
CA PHE A 156 9.34 -0.19 21.14
C PHE A 156 8.09 -0.89 20.56
N TRP A 157 7.77 -0.65 19.28
CA TRP A 157 6.61 -1.26 18.64
C TRP A 157 6.77 -2.79 18.49
N VAL A 158 7.97 -3.30 18.30
CA VAL A 158 8.22 -4.75 18.25
C VAL A 158 8.25 -5.37 19.65
N GLU A 159 9.05 -4.84 20.59
CA GLU A 159 9.27 -5.43 21.91
C GLU A 159 8.05 -5.31 22.82
N GLU A 160 7.43 -4.11 22.83
CA GLU A 160 6.39 -3.79 23.80
C GLU A 160 4.97 -3.98 23.20
N MET A 161 4.82 -3.78 21.91
CA MET A 161 3.52 -3.84 21.23
C MET A 161 3.36 -5.08 20.37
N HIS A 162 4.44 -5.84 20.14
CA HIS A 162 4.47 -7.12 19.42
C HIS A 162 4.00 -7.05 17.97
N VAL A 163 4.27 -5.96 17.25
CA VAL A 163 3.95 -5.84 15.83
C VAL A 163 4.94 -6.63 14.97
N ASP A 164 4.50 -7.07 13.78
CA ASP A 164 5.25 -7.98 12.90
C ASP A 164 6.03 -7.24 11.82
N GLY A 165 5.73 -5.96 11.60
CA GLY A 165 6.41 -5.21 10.55
C GLY A 165 5.95 -3.76 10.44
N PHE A 166 6.56 -3.09 9.46
CA PHE A 166 6.36 -1.66 9.21
C PHE A 166 6.29 -1.36 7.72
N ARG A 167 5.38 -0.49 7.33
CA ARG A 167 5.39 0.23 6.05
C ARG A 167 5.84 1.66 6.32
N PHE A 168 6.86 2.11 5.60
CA PHE A 168 7.42 3.45 5.78
C PHE A 168 6.84 4.38 4.73
N ASP A 169 6.05 5.34 5.21
CA ASP A 169 5.51 6.43 4.42
C ASP A 169 6.62 7.25 3.78
N GLU A 170 6.49 7.58 2.49
CA GLU A 170 7.52 8.27 1.71
C GLU A 170 8.93 7.77 2.01
N GLY A 171 9.11 6.44 2.01
CA GLY A 171 10.33 5.76 2.44
C GLY A 171 11.60 6.27 1.76
N SER A 172 11.52 6.84 0.56
CA SER A 172 12.67 7.43 -0.13
C SER A 172 13.32 8.59 0.65
N VAL A 173 12.60 9.26 1.53
CA VAL A 173 13.17 10.29 2.42
C VAL A 173 14.22 9.69 3.35
N LEU A 174 14.07 8.44 3.79
CA LEU A 174 15.05 7.74 4.62
C LEU A 174 16.39 7.54 3.89
N SER A 175 16.40 7.62 2.57
CA SER A 175 17.63 7.49 1.79
C SER A 175 18.37 8.82 1.56
N ARG A 176 17.75 9.97 1.89
CA ARG A 176 18.37 11.28 1.63
C ARG A 176 19.46 11.63 2.63
N GLY A 177 20.55 12.24 2.10
CA GLY A 177 21.61 12.84 2.89
C GLY A 177 21.32 14.29 3.26
N GLU A 178 22.27 14.95 3.95
CA GLU A 178 22.13 16.35 4.39
C GLU A 178 21.96 17.36 3.23
N ASP A 179 22.45 17.01 2.04
CA ASP A 179 22.29 17.80 0.81
C ASP A 179 21.02 17.47 0.04
N GLY A 180 20.19 16.56 0.58
CA GLY A 180 18.96 16.05 -0.03
C GLY A 180 19.18 15.02 -1.13
N ALA A 181 20.41 14.73 -1.53
CA ALA A 181 20.70 13.67 -2.50
C ALA A 181 20.51 12.28 -1.86
N PRO A 182 20.07 11.28 -2.63
CA PRO A 182 19.97 9.92 -2.11
C PRO A 182 21.36 9.34 -1.85
N LEU A 183 21.54 8.74 -0.68
CA LEU A 183 22.76 8.03 -0.28
C LEU A 183 22.73 6.61 -0.83
N GLU A 184 23.88 6.08 -1.23
CA GLU A 184 24.02 4.68 -1.62
C GLU A 184 23.82 3.74 -0.42
N HIS A 185 24.30 4.18 0.75
CA HIS A 185 24.20 3.44 2.01
C HIS A 185 23.64 4.35 3.12
N PRO A 186 22.34 4.65 3.12
CA PRO A 186 21.75 5.53 4.12
C PRO A 186 21.81 4.88 5.51
N PRO A 187 22.40 5.56 6.52
CA PRO A 187 22.60 5.00 7.86
C PRO A 187 21.33 4.39 8.46
N VAL A 188 20.21 5.13 8.48
CA VAL A 188 18.98 4.65 9.12
C VAL A 188 18.44 3.37 8.48
N VAL A 189 18.50 3.24 7.15
CA VAL A 189 18.02 2.04 6.44
C VAL A 189 18.88 0.83 6.82
N TRP A 190 20.20 1.00 6.86
CA TRP A 190 21.11 -0.07 7.26
C TRP A 190 21.07 -0.38 8.74
N SER A 191 20.80 0.60 9.61
CA SER A 191 20.58 0.34 11.03
C SER A 191 19.31 -0.49 11.26
N ILE A 192 18.23 -0.24 10.53
CA ILE A 192 17.02 -1.09 10.56
C ILE A 192 17.33 -2.49 10.01
N GLU A 193 18.10 -2.58 8.94
CA GLU A 193 18.47 -3.84 8.30
C GLU A 193 19.27 -4.77 9.22
N LEU A 194 20.24 -4.20 9.94
CA LEU A 194 21.24 -4.92 10.73
C LEU A 194 20.89 -5.05 12.21
N ASP A 195 19.82 -4.41 12.67
CA ASP A 195 19.37 -4.52 14.05
C ASP A 195 18.90 -5.96 14.35
N ASP A 196 19.36 -6.54 15.45
CA ASP A 196 19.11 -7.93 15.82
C ASP A 196 17.62 -8.25 16.10
N LEU A 197 16.86 -7.26 16.58
CA LEU A 197 15.43 -7.36 16.80
C LEU A 197 14.64 -7.05 15.53
N LEU A 198 14.90 -5.88 14.93
CA LEU A 198 14.19 -5.42 13.72
C LEU A 198 14.47 -6.30 12.51
N GLY A 199 15.61 -6.99 12.48
CA GLY A 199 15.98 -7.93 11.43
C GLY A 199 14.98 -9.08 11.23
N GLN A 200 14.10 -9.32 12.19
CA GLN A 200 13.02 -10.30 12.12
C GLN A 200 11.68 -9.73 11.70
N SER A 201 11.54 -8.40 11.67
CA SER A 201 10.31 -7.71 11.30
C SER A 201 10.23 -7.52 9.78
N LYS A 202 9.03 -7.50 9.25
CA LYS A 202 8.80 -7.09 7.86
C LYS A 202 9.06 -5.60 7.70
N VAL A 203 9.74 -5.21 6.62
CA VAL A 203 9.98 -3.80 6.28
C VAL A 203 9.57 -3.56 4.84
N ILE A 204 8.70 -2.58 4.66
CA ILE A 204 8.09 -2.23 3.38
C ILE A 204 8.31 -0.75 3.15
N ALA A 205 8.87 -0.37 2.02
CA ALA A 205 9.04 1.02 1.64
C ALA A 205 7.94 1.46 0.69
N GLU A 206 7.37 2.61 0.95
CA GLU A 206 6.84 3.43 -0.12
C GLU A 206 8.05 4.10 -0.80
N ALA A 207 8.52 3.50 -1.89
CA ALA A 207 9.82 3.81 -2.47
C ALA A 207 9.79 5.05 -3.39
N TRP A 208 9.14 6.12 -2.95
CA TRP A 208 9.11 7.46 -3.56
C TRP A 208 8.94 8.54 -2.51
N ASP A 209 9.01 9.81 -2.93
CA ASP A 209 8.65 10.98 -2.13
C ASP A 209 8.00 12.08 -2.98
N ALA A 210 7.42 13.10 -2.33
CA ALA A 210 6.72 14.18 -3.00
C ALA A 210 7.64 15.10 -3.83
N ALA A 211 8.96 15.08 -3.60
CA ALA A 211 9.93 15.83 -4.37
C ALA A 211 10.42 15.11 -5.63
N GLY A 212 9.87 13.93 -5.94
CA GLY A 212 10.10 13.21 -7.19
C GLY A 212 11.24 12.19 -7.15
N LEU A 213 11.81 11.88 -5.99
CA LEU A 213 12.71 10.73 -5.87
C LEU A 213 11.86 9.45 -5.95
N TYR A 214 12.16 8.60 -6.94
CA TYR A 214 11.42 7.38 -7.23
C TYR A 214 12.37 6.19 -7.30
N GLN A 215 12.32 5.32 -6.30
CA GLN A 215 13.30 4.26 -6.08
C GLN A 215 12.71 2.85 -6.20
N ILE A 216 11.55 2.67 -6.85
CA ILE A 216 10.99 1.33 -7.07
C ILE A 216 11.96 0.46 -7.88
N GLY A 217 12.34 -0.68 -7.31
CA GLY A 217 13.38 -1.58 -7.81
C GLY A 217 14.80 -1.13 -7.47
N SER A 218 14.97 -0.02 -6.74
CA SER A 218 16.28 0.53 -6.37
C SER A 218 16.36 1.09 -4.95
N PHE A 219 15.35 0.88 -4.13
CA PHE A 219 15.39 1.26 -2.71
C PHE A 219 16.57 0.58 -2.01
N PRO A 220 17.35 1.28 -1.18
CA PRO A 220 18.52 0.70 -0.50
C PRO A 220 18.11 -0.38 0.53
N GLY A 221 19.04 -1.29 0.80
CA GLY A 221 18.81 -2.45 1.68
C GLY A 221 18.65 -3.76 0.90
N ALA A 222 18.68 -4.89 1.58
CA ALA A 222 18.65 -6.21 0.95
C ALA A 222 17.30 -6.93 1.13
N ARG A 223 16.60 -6.71 2.26
CA ARG A 223 15.35 -7.40 2.61
C ARG A 223 14.09 -6.55 2.49
N TRP A 224 14.24 -5.28 2.14
CA TRP A 224 13.10 -4.38 2.01
C TRP A 224 12.19 -4.80 0.89
N ALA A 225 10.91 -4.89 1.20
CA ALA A 225 9.87 -4.96 0.19
C ALA A 225 9.44 -3.53 -0.19
N GLU A 226 8.86 -3.39 -1.36
CA GLU A 226 8.45 -2.10 -1.88
C GLU A 226 6.99 -2.15 -2.35
N TRP A 227 6.20 -1.13 -2.03
CA TRP A 227 4.94 -0.92 -2.72
C TRP A 227 5.21 -0.70 -4.20
N ASN A 228 4.76 -1.62 -5.05
CA ASN A 228 5.07 -1.59 -6.48
C ASN A 228 4.08 -0.73 -7.26
N GLY A 229 4.34 0.58 -7.33
CA GLY A 229 3.55 1.52 -8.11
C GLY A 229 3.55 1.23 -9.61
N LYS A 230 4.64 0.65 -10.15
CA LYS A 230 4.67 0.23 -11.58
C LYS A 230 3.72 -0.93 -11.85
N TYR A 231 3.56 -1.85 -10.88
CA TYR A 231 2.52 -2.88 -10.97
C TYR A 231 1.13 -2.25 -10.99
N ARG A 232 0.84 -1.34 -10.07
CA ARG A 232 -0.43 -0.63 -9.96
C ARG A 232 -0.82 0.00 -11.29
N ASP A 233 0.05 0.83 -11.84
CA ASP A 233 -0.26 1.61 -13.03
C ASP A 233 -0.40 0.73 -14.27
N CYS A 234 0.47 -0.28 -14.42
CA CYS A 234 0.40 -1.25 -15.51
C CYS A 234 -0.91 -2.04 -15.50
N ILE A 235 -1.32 -2.57 -14.33
CA ILE A 235 -2.56 -3.36 -14.23
C ILE A 235 -3.80 -2.49 -14.43
N ARG A 236 -3.82 -1.26 -13.90
CA ARG A 236 -4.91 -0.31 -14.15
C ARG A 236 -5.06 -0.01 -15.64
N ASN A 237 -3.98 0.31 -16.33
CA ASN A 237 -3.98 0.59 -17.76
C ASN A 237 -4.39 -0.63 -18.59
N PHE A 238 -3.98 -1.82 -18.21
CA PHE A 238 -4.38 -3.05 -18.90
C PHE A 238 -5.89 -3.31 -18.79
N ILE A 239 -6.47 -3.19 -17.59
CA ILE A 239 -7.91 -3.38 -17.37
C ILE A 239 -8.74 -2.27 -18.04
N LYS A 240 -8.19 -1.05 -18.11
CA LYS A 240 -8.78 0.07 -18.86
C LYS A 240 -8.80 -0.21 -20.39
N GLY A 241 -7.94 -1.10 -20.88
CA GLY A 241 -7.84 -1.46 -22.28
C GLY A 241 -6.78 -0.66 -23.04
N GLU A 242 -5.73 -0.21 -22.36
CA GLU A 242 -4.59 0.44 -23.00
C GLU A 242 -3.82 -0.57 -23.89
N PRO A 243 -3.64 -0.31 -25.19
CA PRO A 243 -2.99 -1.24 -26.08
C PRO A 243 -1.45 -1.15 -25.99
N GLY A 244 -0.77 -2.22 -26.42
CA GLY A 244 0.69 -2.24 -26.57
C GLY A 244 1.48 -2.48 -25.29
N ILE A 245 0.83 -2.80 -24.16
CA ILE A 245 1.48 -2.99 -22.86
C ILE A 245 1.55 -4.45 -22.41
N ILE A 246 1.14 -5.42 -23.21
CA ILE A 246 1.08 -6.83 -22.80
C ILE A 246 2.43 -7.40 -22.33
N GLY A 247 3.54 -6.94 -22.92
CA GLY A 247 4.89 -7.33 -22.47
C GLY A 247 5.21 -6.85 -21.05
N GLU A 248 4.81 -5.63 -20.72
CA GLU A 248 4.94 -5.10 -19.37
C GLU A 248 4.01 -5.85 -18.41
N VAL A 249 2.76 -6.09 -18.78
CA VAL A 249 1.81 -6.88 -17.98
C VAL A 249 2.40 -8.25 -17.65
N ALA A 250 2.98 -8.94 -18.64
CA ALA A 250 3.64 -10.23 -18.43
C ALA A 250 4.74 -10.14 -17.36
N GLY A 251 5.60 -9.12 -17.44
CA GLY A 251 6.62 -8.86 -16.43
C GLY A 251 6.04 -8.58 -15.03
N ARG A 252 4.98 -7.75 -14.95
CA ARG A 252 4.35 -7.40 -13.67
C ARG A 252 3.68 -8.60 -13.00
N ILE A 253 2.93 -9.41 -13.74
CA ILE A 253 2.22 -10.58 -13.16
C ILE A 253 3.15 -11.73 -12.80
N THR A 254 4.38 -11.75 -13.31
CA THR A 254 5.40 -12.77 -12.98
C THR A 254 6.45 -12.31 -11.97
N GLY A 255 6.16 -11.26 -11.19
CA GLY A 255 6.99 -10.84 -10.06
C GLY A 255 7.96 -9.71 -10.35
N SER A 256 7.80 -8.99 -11.47
CA SER A 256 8.60 -7.79 -11.81
C SER A 256 10.11 -8.04 -11.76
N ALA A 257 10.58 -9.11 -12.42
CA ALA A 257 11.99 -9.52 -12.44
C ALA A 257 12.95 -8.40 -12.93
N ASP A 258 12.48 -7.55 -13.84
CA ASP A 258 13.20 -6.38 -14.34
C ASP A 258 13.53 -5.35 -13.25
N LEU A 259 12.75 -5.31 -12.17
CA LEU A 259 12.93 -4.40 -11.04
C LEU A 259 13.80 -5.02 -9.94
N TYR A 260 13.60 -6.30 -9.63
CA TYR A 260 14.09 -6.90 -8.39
C TYR A 260 15.18 -7.97 -8.58
N GLN A 261 15.12 -8.77 -9.65
CA GLN A 261 16.02 -9.92 -9.80
C GLN A 261 17.50 -9.51 -9.92
N GLY A 262 17.80 -8.40 -10.58
CA GLY A 262 19.18 -7.90 -10.76
C GLY A 262 19.86 -7.47 -9.45
N ARG A 263 19.10 -7.31 -8.37
CA ARG A 263 19.59 -6.94 -7.02
C ARG A 263 19.54 -8.11 -6.04
N HIS A 264 19.34 -9.31 -6.52
CA HIS A 264 19.15 -10.52 -5.70
C HIS A 264 17.94 -10.50 -4.79
N HIS A 265 16.96 -9.66 -5.09
CA HIS A 265 15.66 -9.66 -4.42
C HIS A 265 14.79 -10.77 -4.99
N GLU A 266 13.88 -11.28 -4.18
CA GLU A 266 12.88 -12.27 -4.57
C GLU A 266 11.61 -11.59 -5.11
N PRO A 267 10.71 -12.31 -5.80
CA PRO A 267 9.41 -11.77 -6.19
C PRO A 267 8.59 -11.23 -5.01
N THR A 268 8.83 -11.74 -3.81
CA THR A 268 8.16 -11.33 -2.56
C THR A 268 8.60 -9.96 -2.05
N ASN A 269 9.67 -9.36 -2.60
CA ASN A 269 10.01 -7.96 -2.36
C ASN A 269 9.05 -6.99 -3.07
N SER A 270 8.26 -7.48 -4.04
CA SER A 270 7.18 -6.71 -4.67
C SER A 270 5.90 -6.84 -3.86
N VAL A 271 5.49 -5.77 -3.16
CA VAL A 271 4.12 -5.64 -2.64
C VAL A 271 3.26 -5.10 -3.78
N ASN A 272 2.54 -6.00 -4.40
CA ASN A 272 1.63 -5.67 -5.49
C ASN A 272 0.36 -5.04 -4.92
N PHE A 273 -0.11 -3.96 -5.54
CA PHE A 273 -1.39 -3.36 -5.20
C PHE A 273 -2.03 -2.74 -6.44
N VAL A 274 -3.35 -2.64 -6.44
CA VAL A 274 -4.14 -1.91 -7.43
C VAL A 274 -4.67 -0.62 -6.81
N THR A 275 -4.98 -0.67 -5.53
CA THR A 275 -5.54 0.41 -4.72
C THR A 275 -4.78 0.51 -3.40
N ALA A 276 -4.71 1.72 -2.86
CA ALA A 276 -4.22 2.03 -1.52
C ALA A 276 -5.21 2.99 -0.84
N HIS A 277 -4.94 3.40 0.41
CA HIS A 277 -5.73 4.43 1.08
C HIS A 277 -5.71 5.76 0.30
N ASP A 278 -4.60 6.03 -0.37
CA ASP A 278 -4.37 7.15 -1.28
C ASP A 278 -4.75 6.74 -2.71
N GLY A 279 -5.66 7.48 -3.31
CA GLY A 279 -6.22 7.20 -4.61
C GLY A 279 -7.67 6.69 -4.56
N PHE A 280 -8.19 6.28 -5.71
CA PHE A 280 -9.52 5.69 -5.82
C PHE A 280 -9.61 4.32 -5.16
N THR A 281 -10.77 3.99 -4.57
CA THR A 281 -11.15 2.62 -4.25
C THR A 281 -11.26 1.78 -5.53
N LEU A 282 -11.28 0.46 -5.42
CA LEU A 282 -11.39 -0.42 -6.58
C LEU A 282 -12.69 -0.20 -7.36
N TYR A 283 -13.80 0.09 -6.66
CA TYR A 283 -15.04 0.45 -7.31
C TYR A 283 -14.94 1.80 -8.02
N ASP A 284 -14.35 2.81 -7.36
CA ASP A 284 -14.21 4.14 -7.93
C ASP A 284 -13.29 4.16 -9.17
N LEU A 285 -12.29 3.28 -9.25
CA LEU A 285 -11.51 3.06 -10.49
C LEU A 285 -12.36 2.65 -11.69
N THR A 286 -13.54 2.05 -11.45
CA THR A 286 -14.47 1.61 -12.50
C THR A 286 -15.67 2.54 -12.67
N ALA A 287 -15.76 3.59 -11.84
CA ALA A 287 -16.91 4.49 -11.78
C ALA A 287 -16.58 5.95 -12.07
N TYR A 288 -15.31 6.36 -11.96
CA TYR A 288 -14.89 7.74 -12.13
C TYR A 288 -13.68 7.84 -13.05
N ASN A 289 -13.72 8.80 -13.98
CA ASN A 289 -12.55 9.22 -14.77
C ASN A 289 -11.79 10.35 -14.09
N GLU A 290 -12.51 11.21 -13.37
CA GLU A 290 -11.97 12.42 -12.75
C GLU A 290 -12.13 12.34 -11.22
N LYS A 291 -11.22 12.98 -10.49
CA LYS A 291 -11.31 13.10 -9.03
C LYS A 291 -12.40 14.07 -8.62
N HIS A 292 -13.07 13.80 -7.50
CA HIS A 292 -14.14 14.61 -6.94
C HIS A 292 -13.82 14.99 -5.48
N ASN A 293 -12.71 15.73 -5.27
CA ASN A 293 -12.18 16.09 -3.95
C ASN A 293 -12.71 17.42 -3.40
N TRP A 294 -13.79 17.96 -3.97
CA TRP A 294 -14.35 19.27 -3.55
C TRP A 294 -14.64 19.36 -2.06
N ALA A 295 -15.04 18.23 -1.45
CA ALA A 295 -15.33 18.14 -0.03
C ALA A 295 -14.10 18.38 0.87
N ASN A 296 -12.88 18.24 0.35
CA ASN A 296 -11.63 18.47 1.09
C ASN A 296 -11.35 19.97 1.33
N GLY A 297 -12.12 20.85 0.71
CA GLY A 297 -11.95 22.31 0.88
C GLY A 297 -10.69 22.86 0.20
N GLU A 298 -10.14 22.15 -0.78
CA GLU A 298 -8.93 22.53 -1.55
C GLU A 298 -9.22 22.86 -3.01
N GLY A 299 -10.49 23.06 -3.34
CA GLY A 299 -10.89 23.41 -4.71
C GLY A 299 -10.61 22.30 -5.72
N ASN A 300 -10.58 21.04 -5.30
CA ASN A 300 -10.25 19.86 -6.11
C ASN A 300 -8.81 19.85 -6.66
N ASN A 301 -7.87 20.55 -5.99
CA ASN A 301 -6.46 20.61 -6.43
C ASN A 301 -5.60 19.49 -5.81
N ASP A 302 -6.05 18.88 -4.71
CA ASP A 302 -5.39 17.81 -3.99
C ASP A 302 -5.65 16.44 -4.63
N GLY A 303 -4.82 15.47 -4.27
CA GLY A 303 -4.88 14.11 -4.82
C GLY A 303 -4.37 14.00 -6.27
N ILE A 304 -4.34 12.80 -6.80
CA ILE A 304 -3.79 12.47 -8.12
C ILE A 304 -4.80 12.79 -9.22
N ASP A 305 -4.37 13.48 -10.30
CA ASP A 305 -5.22 13.78 -11.46
C ASP A 305 -5.40 12.56 -12.38
N ASP A 306 -4.30 11.86 -12.70
CA ASP A 306 -4.35 10.66 -13.55
C ASP A 306 -4.42 9.40 -12.69
N ASN A 307 -5.60 8.84 -12.56
CA ASN A 307 -5.87 7.62 -11.79
C ASN A 307 -5.75 6.32 -12.62
N CYS A 308 -5.47 6.41 -13.92
CA CYS A 308 -5.54 5.28 -14.86
C CYS A 308 -6.89 4.53 -14.76
N SER A 309 -7.98 5.27 -14.52
CA SER A 309 -9.32 4.76 -14.28
C SER A 309 -10.18 4.78 -15.55
N TRP A 310 -11.31 4.07 -15.51
CA TRP A 310 -12.32 4.08 -16.55
C TRP A 310 -13.71 3.98 -15.94
N ASN A 311 -14.57 4.98 -16.17
CA ASN A 311 -15.92 5.06 -15.59
C ASN A 311 -16.94 4.08 -16.18
N CYS A 312 -16.52 3.21 -17.12
CA CYS A 312 -17.37 2.23 -17.79
C CYS A 312 -18.54 2.82 -18.59
N GLY A 313 -18.50 4.12 -18.90
CA GLY A 313 -19.50 4.82 -19.72
C GLY A 313 -20.41 5.80 -18.97
N ALA A 314 -20.29 5.91 -17.65
CA ALA A 314 -20.98 6.93 -16.85
C ALA A 314 -20.13 7.37 -15.69
N GLU A 315 -19.98 8.70 -15.49
CA GLU A 315 -19.27 9.26 -14.36
C GLU A 315 -20.11 9.15 -13.10
N GLY A 316 -19.56 8.50 -12.06
CA GLY A 316 -20.23 8.30 -10.77
C GLY A 316 -21.36 7.26 -10.79
N GLU A 317 -22.26 7.39 -9.82
CA GLU A 317 -23.39 6.46 -9.69
C GLU A 317 -24.33 6.53 -10.89
N THR A 318 -24.89 5.38 -11.29
CA THR A 318 -25.84 5.27 -12.39
C THR A 318 -26.89 4.20 -12.12
N SER A 319 -28.10 4.40 -12.65
CA SER A 319 -29.15 3.38 -12.66
C SER A 319 -29.08 2.44 -13.87
N ASP A 320 -28.14 2.63 -14.78
CA ASP A 320 -27.94 1.75 -15.93
C ASP A 320 -27.36 0.40 -15.49
N GLN A 321 -28.18 -0.63 -15.58
CA GLN A 321 -27.81 -1.98 -15.16
C GLN A 321 -26.64 -2.55 -15.97
N TRP A 322 -26.57 -2.23 -17.27
CA TRP A 322 -25.47 -2.72 -18.13
C TRP A 322 -24.11 -2.16 -17.69
N ILE A 323 -24.07 -0.86 -17.33
CA ILE A 323 -22.86 -0.21 -16.81
C ILE A 323 -22.50 -0.81 -15.45
N ASN A 324 -23.47 -0.99 -14.55
CA ASN A 324 -23.22 -1.58 -13.24
C ASN A 324 -22.70 -3.03 -13.33
N ASP A 325 -23.25 -3.83 -14.25
CA ASP A 325 -22.76 -5.19 -14.50
C ASP A 325 -21.35 -5.18 -15.10
N LEU A 326 -21.02 -4.22 -15.96
CA LEU A 326 -19.69 -4.02 -16.48
C LEU A 326 -18.70 -3.64 -15.37
N ARG A 327 -19.05 -2.71 -14.49
CA ARG A 327 -18.22 -2.32 -13.33
C ARG A 327 -17.93 -3.52 -12.43
N LYS A 328 -18.93 -4.30 -12.08
CA LYS A 328 -18.77 -5.54 -11.28
C LYS A 328 -17.81 -6.52 -11.97
N ARG A 329 -17.91 -6.65 -13.27
CA ARG A 329 -17.00 -7.50 -14.06
C ARG A 329 -15.57 -6.97 -14.00
N GLN A 330 -15.36 -5.67 -14.14
CA GLN A 330 -14.02 -5.07 -14.06
C GLN A 330 -13.41 -5.19 -12.66
N VAL A 331 -14.19 -5.00 -11.60
CA VAL A 331 -13.73 -5.27 -10.22
C VAL A 331 -13.28 -6.72 -10.06
N LYS A 332 -14.02 -7.70 -10.60
CA LYS A 332 -13.62 -9.12 -10.60
C LYS A 332 -12.37 -9.37 -11.45
N ASN A 333 -12.20 -8.66 -12.56
CA ASN A 333 -10.99 -8.76 -13.39
C ASN A 333 -9.77 -8.25 -12.63
N PHE A 334 -9.87 -7.09 -11.96
CA PHE A 334 -8.82 -6.59 -11.07
C PHE A 334 -8.47 -7.59 -9.96
N ALA A 335 -9.47 -8.10 -9.25
CA ALA A 335 -9.27 -9.08 -8.20
C ALA A 335 -8.56 -10.35 -8.72
N THR A 336 -8.95 -10.82 -9.90
CA THR A 336 -8.38 -12.04 -10.50
C THR A 336 -6.93 -11.84 -10.90
N ILE A 337 -6.61 -10.80 -11.66
CA ILE A 337 -5.23 -10.56 -12.09
C ILE A 337 -4.33 -10.29 -10.89
N HIS A 338 -4.82 -9.53 -9.90
CA HIS A 338 -4.09 -9.19 -8.69
C HIS A 338 -3.77 -10.43 -7.86
N MET A 339 -4.76 -11.28 -7.58
CA MET A 339 -4.56 -12.49 -6.78
C MET A 339 -3.77 -13.58 -7.52
N LEU A 340 -3.75 -13.60 -8.84
CA LEU A 340 -2.98 -14.57 -9.62
C LEU A 340 -1.59 -14.09 -10.00
N SER A 341 -1.21 -12.87 -9.65
CA SER A 341 0.14 -12.33 -9.85
C SER A 341 1.12 -12.83 -8.79
N ILE A 342 2.37 -13.06 -9.20
CA ILE A 342 3.47 -13.38 -8.29
C ILE A 342 3.91 -12.10 -7.57
N GLY A 343 4.22 -12.20 -6.29
CA GLY A 343 4.49 -11.09 -5.38
C GLY A 343 3.59 -11.16 -4.14
N VAL A 344 3.63 -10.16 -3.28
CA VAL A 344 2.77 -10.06 -2.09
C VAL A 344 1.57 -9.18 -2.42
N PRO A 345 0.34 -9.70 -2.44
CA PRO A 345 -0.83 -8.89 -2.77
C PRO A 345 -1.27 -8.07 -1.56
N MET A 346 -1.55 -6.78 -1.79
CA MET A 346 -2.19 -5.87 -0.85
C MET A 346 -3.51 -5.39 -1.42
N ILE A 347 -4.57 -5.40 -0.61
CA ILE A 347 -5.90 -4.86 -0.95
C ILE A 347 -6.31 -3.79 0.05
N VAL A 348 -7.06 -2.81 -0.39
CA VAL A 348 -7.69 -1.83 0.51
C VAL A 348 -8.93 -2.43 1.11
N ALA A 349 -9.08 -2.30 2.42
CA ALA A 349 -10.28 -2.73 3.11
C ALA A 349 -11.52 -2.02 2.53
N GLY A 350 -12.52 -2.81 2.17
CA GLY A 350 -13.75 -2.33 1.51
C GLY A 350 -13.80 -2.61 0.01
N ASP A 351 -12.68 -2.85 -0.66
CA ASP A 351 -12.67 -3.24 -2.08
C ASP A 351 -13.43 -4.56 -2.30
N GLU A 352 -13.37 -5.47 -1.32
CA GLU A 352 -14.02 -6.76 -1.34
C GLU A 352 -15.56 -6.71 -1.29
N PHE A 353 -16.14 -5.57 -0.93
CA PHE A 353 -17.59 -5.35 -0.99
C PHE A 353 -17.97 -4.09 -1.80
N MET A 354 -17.09 -3.65 -2.69
CA MET A 354 -17.32 -2.53 -3.60
C MET A 354 -17.59 -1.20 -2.87
N ARG A 355 -16.75 -0.86 -1.89
CA ARG A 355 -16.78 0.44 -1.22
C ARG A 355 -16.48 1.55 -2.21
N SER A 356 -17.24 2.65 -2.14
CA SER A 356 -16.99 3.88 -2.88
C SER A 356 -16.72 5.03 -1.92
N GLN A 357 -15.86 5.95 -2.33
CA GLN A 357 -15.63 7.24 -1.69
C GLN A 357 -16.24 8.39 -2.50
N GLY A 358 -17.17 8.06 -3.44
CA GLY A 358 -17.83 9.05 -4.27
C GLY A 358 -16.89 9.76 -5.26
N GLY A 359 -15.81 9.09 -5.67
CA GLY A 359 -14.78 9.68 -6.53
C GLY A 359 -13.81 10.62 -5.81
N ASN A 360 -13.86 10.71 -4.47
CA ASN A 360 -12.83 11.39 -3.72
C ASN A 360 -11.63 10.46 -3.56
N ASN A 361 -10.49 10.84 -4.15
CA ASN A 361 -9.28 10.02 -4.14
C ASN A 361 -8.23 10.49 -3.12
N ASN A 362 -8.61 11.37 -2.16
CA ASN A 362 -7.71 11.88 -1.13
C ASN A 362 -8.48 12.22 0.16
N THR A 363 -9.08 11.22 0.77
CA THR A 363 -10.06 11.36 1.86
C THR A 363 -9.43 11.57 3.25
N TYR A 364 -8.18 12.05 3.32
CA TYR A 364 -7.38 12.18 4.55
C TYR A 364 -8.04 12.97 5.68
N CYS A 365 -8.95 13.88 5.33
CA CYS A 365 -9.55 14.84 6.26
C CYS A 365 -11.03 14.54 6.61
N HIS A 366 -11.53 13.33 6.30
CA HIS A 366 -12.94 12.98 6.46
C HIS A 366 -13.16 11.90 7.52
N ASP A 367 -13.53 12.27 8.73
CA ASP A 367 -14.08 11.37 9.75
C ASP A 367 -15.62 11.32 9.61
N ASN A 368 -16.07 10.75 8.51
CA ASN A 368 -17.50 10.65 8.16
C ASN A 368 -17.79 9.50 7.17
N GLU A 369 -19.00 9.48 6.65
CA GLU A 369 -19.51 8.46 5.72
C GLU A 369 -18.72 8.29 4.43
N ILE A 370 -17.90 9.27 4.02
CA ILE A 370 -16.99 9.14 2.85
C ILE A 370 -15.94 8.07 3.12
N ASN A 371 -15.41 8.04 4.36
CA ASN A 371 -14.37 7.11 4.78
C ASN A 371 -14.86 5.90 5.56
N TRP A 372 -15.96 6.04 6.28
CA TRP A 372 -16.43 4.95 7.14
C TRP A 372 -16.89 3.74 6.33
N PHE A 373 -16.68 2.55 6.90
CA PHE A 373 -17.24 1.32 6.35
C PHE A 373 -18.71 1.21 6.74
N ASP A 374 -19.58 1.14 5.75
CA ASP A 374 -20.96 0.74 5.98
C ASP A 374 -21.06 -0.79 6.15
N TRP A 375 -20.91 -1.25 7.38
CA TRP A 375 -21.00 -2.67 7.73
C TRP A 375 -22.39 -3.28 7.43
N ASN A 376 -23.44 -2.47 7.23
CA ASN A 376 -24.74 -2.98 6.80
C ASN A 376 -24.71 -3.33 5.30
N LYS A 377 -23.90 -2.65 4.51
CA LYS A 377 -23.73 -2.94 3.09
C LYS A 377 -23.21 -4.37 2.86
N ILE A 378 -22.38 -4.89 3.77
CA ILE A 378 -21.87 -6.27 3.72
C ILE A 378 -23.00 -7.31 3.68
N GLN A 379 -24.17 -7.03 4.28
CA GLN A 379 -25.32 -7.95 4.30
C GLN A 379 -26.13 -7.96 2.99
N GLN A 380 -25.86 -7.03 2.09
CA GLN A 380 -26.55 -6.97 0.80
C GLN A 380 -26.06 -8.10 -0.12
N SER A 381 -26.95 -8.62 -0.95
CA SER A 381 -26.64 -9.77 -1.83
C SER A 381 -25.47 -9.51 -2.79
N GLU A 382 -25.33 -8.29 -3.29
CA GLU A 382 -24.26 -7.90 -4.19
C GLU A 382 -22.89 -7.89 -3.49
N SER A 383 -22.83 -7.36 -2.27
CA SER A 383 -21.63 -7.37 -1.45
C SER A 383 -21.23 -8.79 -1.06
N GLN A 384 -22.21 -9.62 -0.67
CA GLN A 384 -21.97 -11.02 -0.35
C GLN A 384 -21.45 -11.83 -1.54
N GLU A 385 -21.95 -11.57 -2.74
CA GLU A 385 -21.40 -12.18 -3.97
C GLU A 385 -19.94 -11.79 -4.18
N MET A 386 -19.61 -10.52 -4.00
CA MET A 386 -18.25 -10.02 -4.20
C MET A 386 -17.28 -10.52 -3.13
N ILE A 387 -17.67 -10.48 -1.85
CA ILE A 387 -16.88 -11.03 -0.73
C ILE A 387 -16.59 -12.51 -0.98
N ARG A 388 -17.62 -13.28 -1.36
CA ARG A 388 -17.42 -14.69 -1.71
C ARG A 388 -16.43 -14.86 -2.87
N PHE A 389 -16.51 -14.03 -3.90
CA PHE A 389 -15.58 -14.06 -5.02
C PHE A 389 -14.14 -13.82 -4.55
N TRP A 390 -13.92 -12.78 -3.73
CA TRP A 390 -12.61 -12.48 -3.17
C TRP A 390 -12.08 -13.62 -2.29
N SER A 391 -12.87 -14.15 -1.39
CA SER A 391 -12.47 -15.29 -0.55
C SER A 391 -12.07 -16.50 -1.39
N MET A 392 -12.83 -16.82 -2.45
CA MET A 392 -12.54 -17.95 -3.33
C MET A 392 -11.25 -17.73 -4.14
N ILE A 393 -10.97 -16.54 -4.65
CA ILE A 393 -9.77 -16.28 -5.43
C ILE A 393 -8.51 -16.24 -4.52
N MET A 394 -8.65 -15.76 -3.28
CA MET A 394 -7.59 -15.82 -2.27
C MET A 394 -7.26 -17.28 -1.89
N ASP A 395 -8.26 -18.14 -1.74
CA ASP A 395 -8.05 -19.58 -1.51
C ASP A 395 -7.32 -20.24 -2.69
N LYS A 396 -7.71 -19.89 -3.94
CA LYS A 396 -7.00 -20.35 -5.12
C LYS A 396 -5.56 -19.87 -5.17
N ARG A 397 -5.31 -18.60 -4.79
CA ARG A 397 -3.94 -18.10 -4.64
C ARG A 397 -3.12 -18.96 -3.69
N LYS A 398 -3.61 -19.19 -2.47
CA LYS A 398 -2.93 -20.03 -1.46
C LYS A 398 -2.64 -21.44 -1.97
N SER A 399 -3.57 -22.03 -2.72
CA SER A 399 -3.46 -23.39 -3.22
C SER A 399 -2.51 -23.54 -4.41
N TYR A 400 -2.34 -22.50 -5.23
CA TYR A 400 -1.63 -22.63 -6.51
C TYR A 400 -0.52 -21.60 -6.69
N ILE A 401 -0.79 -20.32 -6.49
CA ILE A 401 0.15 -19.23 -6.82
C ILE A 401 1.27 -19.16 -5.78
N ASP A 402 0.97 -19.36 -4.52
CA ASP A 402 1.97 -19.31 -3.45
C ASP A 402 3.06 -20.38 -3.59
N HIS A 403 2.81 -21.41 -4.39
CA HIS A 403 3.83 -22.39 -4.77
C HIS A 403 4.97 -21.79 -5.62
N PHE A 404 4.70 -20.72 -6.38
CA PHE A 404 5.67 -20.05 -7.25
C PHE A 404 6.30 -18.79 -6.65
N ARG A 405 5.87 -18.34 -5.48
CA ARG A 405 6.20 -17.02 -4.93
C ARG A 405 7.68 -16.78 -4.62
N GLY A 406 8.45 -17.81 -4.37
CA GLY A 406 9.85 -17.70 -3.92
C GLY A 406 10.88 -17.71 -5.05
N ARG A 407 10.47 -17.62 -6.33
CA ARG A 407 11.41 -17.68 -7.45
C ARG A 407 10.90 -16.95 -8.70
N TYR A 408 11.82 -16.48 -9.51
CA TYR A 408 11.50 -16.02 -10.86
C TYR A 408 11.43 -17.19 -11.84
N PHE A 409 10.70 -16.99 -12.92
CA PHE A 409 10.63 -17.94 -14.01
C PHE A 409 11.90 -17.85 -14.88
N GLU A 410 12.48 -19.00 -15.19
CA GLU A 410 13.75 -19.08 -15.94
C GLU A 410 13.55 -19.60 -17.37
N GLY A 411 12.32 -19.94 -17.75
CA GLY A 411 12.02 -20.57 -19.05
C GLY A 411 12.43 -22.03 -19.11
N GLY A 412 12.68 -22.66 -17.97
CA GLY A 412 12.97 -24.09 -17.86
C GLY A 412 11.76 -24.95 -18.15
N SER A 413 11.97 -26.19 -18.59
CA SER A 413 10.88 -27.16 -18.78
C SER A 413 11.04 -28.36 -17.84
N ASN A 414 9.90 -28.91 -17.41
CA ASN A 414 9.87 -30.15 -16.65
C ASN A 414 10.08 -31.39 -17.56
N ARG A 415 10.14 -32.57 -16.95
CA ARG A 415 10.30 -33.87 -17.66
C ARG A 415 9.20 -34.16 -18.69
N PHE A 416 8.07 -33.49 -18.62
CA PHE A 416 6.95 -33.62 -19.56
C PHE A 416 6.98 -32.59 -20.69
N GLY A 417 8.03 -31.73 -20.75
CA GLY A 417 8.18 -30.69 -21.75
C GLY A 417 7.30 -29.44 -21.49
N LEU A 418 6.74 -29.30 -20.27
CA LEU A 418 6.00 -28.10 -19.89
C LEU A 418 6.99 -27.07 -19.31
N TYR A 419 6.93 -25.88 -19.82
CA TYR A 419 7.71 -24.76 -19.32
C TYR A 419 7.16 -24.25 -17.98
N ASP A 420 8.02 -23.69 -17.13
CA ASP A 420 7.65 -23.02 -15.89
C ASP A 420 6.65 -21.89 -16.14
N VAL A 421 6.81 -21.15 -17.25
CA VAL A 421 5.81 -20.22 -17.78
C VAL A 421 5.74 -20.31 -19.30
N SER A 422 4.54 -20.29 -19.84
CA SER A 422 4.29 -20.19 -21.28
C SER A 422 3.27 -19.10 -21.57
N TRP A 423 3.50 -18.38 -22.65
CA TRP A 423 2.71 -17.21 -23.02
C TRP A 423 1.89 -17.44 -24.29
N HIS A 424 0.66 -16.94 -24.26
CA HIS A 424 -0.31 -17.07 -25.34
C HIS A 424 -1.00 -15.74 -25.58
N GLY A 425 -1.47 -15.54 -26.79
CA GLY A 425 -2.41 -14.49 -27.14
C GLY A 425 -3.77 -15.11 -27.51
N THR A 426 -4.40 -14.58 -28.51
CA THR A 426 -5.60 -15.21 -29.13
C THR A 426 -5.26 -16.55 -29.80
N LYS A 427 -3.99 -16.86 -29.96
CA LYS A 427 -3.47 -18.14 -30.46
C LYS A 427 -2.47 -18.71 -29.45
N LEU A 428 -2.47 -20.03 -29.30
CA LEU A 428 -1.55 -20.73 -28.43
C LEU A 428 -0.09 -20.45 -28.83
N ASN A 429 0.80 -20.18 -27.85
CA ASN A 429 2.21 -19.88 -28.04
C ASN A 429 2.50 -18.70 -28.99
N SER A 430 1.55 -17.77 -29.12
CA SER A 430 1.65 -16.58 -29.96
C SER A 430 1.12 -15.37 -29.17
N PRO A 431 1.85 -14.87 -28.17
CA PRO A 431 1.36 -13.82 -27.29
C PRO A 431 1.18 -12.46 -27.96
N GLY A 432 1.86 -12.22 -29.10
CA GLY A 432 1.74 -10.96 -29.84
C GLY A 432 2.55 -9.82 -29.22
N TRP A 433 3.75 -10.12 -28.73
CA TRP A 433 4.61 -9.09 -28.09
C TRP A 433 4.85 -7.85 -28.95
N ASP A 434 4.92 -8.03 -30.27
CA ASP A 434 5.17 -6.95 -31.24
C ASP A 434 3.87 -6.33 -31.81
N ASP A 435 2.70 -6.80 -31.38
CA ASP A 435 1.42 -6.24 -31.81
C ASP A 435 1.02 -5.06 -30.92
N PRO A 436 1.07 -3.82 -31.45
CA PRO A 436 0.74 -2.64 -30.66
C PRO A 436 -0.75 -2.56 -30.27
N ASN A 437 -1.60 -3.41 -30.84
CA ASN A 437 -3.03 -3.45 -30.55
C ASN A 437 -3.42 -4.68 -29.71
N ALA A 438 -2.47 -5.47 -29.24
CA ALA A 438 -2.77 -6.63 -28.41
C ALA A 438 -3.35 -6.21 -27.06
N LEU A 439 -4.54 -6.77 -26.74
CA LEU A 439 -5.28 -6.52 -25.50
C LEU A 439 -5.52 -7.81 -24.70
N CYS A 440 -5.03 -8.94 -25.18
CA CYS A 440 -5.28 -10.25 -24.59
C CYS A 440 -3.95 -10.95 -24.30
N LEU A 441 -3.82 -11.50 -23.11
CA LEU A 441 -2.66 -12.27 -22.68
C LEU A 441 -3.10 -13.56 -22.00
N GLY A 442 -2.62 -14.70 -22.48
CA GLY A 442 -2.74 -15.99 -21.81
C GLY A 442 -1.42 -16.38 -21.17
N MET A 443 -1.49 -16.92 -19.97
CA MET A 443 -0.37 -17.46 -19.23
C MET A 443 -0.64 -18.89 -18.80
N THR A 444 0.32 -19.78 -19.02
CA THR A 444 0.30 -21.11 -18.43
C THR A 444 1.49 -21.24 -17.51
N LEU A 445 1.24 -21.52 -16.23
CA LEU A 445 2.25 -21.85 -15.23
C LEU A 445 2.34 -23.38 -15.15
N GLY A 446 3.55 -23.91 -15.32
CA GLY A 446 3.86 -25.33 -15.19
C GLY A 446 4.62 -25.63 -13.92
N ASP A 447 4.20 -26.65 -13.19
CA ASP A 447 4.99 -27.16 -12.05
C ASP A 447 6.22 -27.88 -12.59
N THR A 448 7.41 -27.34 -12.27
CA THR A 448 8.70 -27.91 -12.66
C THR A 448 9.37 -28.69 -11.53
N ALA A 449 8.69 -28.91 -10.39
CA ALA A 449 9.23 -29.70 -9.31
C ALA A 449 9.45 -31.15 -9.74
N GLU A 450 10.67 -31.68 -9.55
CA GLU A 450 11.10 -32.98 -10.07
C GLU A 450 10.38 -34.19 -9.45
N ASP A 451 9.72 -34.00 -8.29
CA ASP A 451 9.23 -35.11 -7.46
C ASP A 451 7.71 -35.34 -7.47
N THR A 452 6.94 -34.64 -8.27
CA THR A 452 5.49 -34.82 -8.29
C THR A 452 5.01 -35.56 -9.55
N ASP A 453 4.35 -36.69 -9.36
CA ASP A 453 3.60 -37.38 -10.42
C ASP A 453 2.32 -36.63 -10.84
N GLN A 454 1.99 -35.55 -10.15
CA GLN A 454 0.85 -34.67 -10.43
C GLN A 454 1.37 -33.33 -10.94
N THR A 455 1.13 -33.05 -12.21
CA THR A 455 1.40 -31.73 -12.80
C THR A 455 0.23 -30.80 -12.48
N ASN A 456 0.41 -29.92 -11.50
CA ASN A 456 -0.52 -28.82 -11.26
C ASN A 456 -0.20 -27.69 -12.25
N ASN A 457 -0.94 -27.63 -13.35
CA ASN A 457 -0.81 -26.54 -14.31
C ASN A 457 -1.94 -25.55 -14.11
N ILE A 458 -1.62 -24.27 -14.19
CA ILE A 458 -2.59 -23.18 -14.16
C ILE A 458 -2.56 -22.52 -15.51
N HIS A 459 -3.72 -22.44 -16.17
CA HIS A 459 -3.89 -21.65 -17.36
C HIS A 459 -4.83 -20.48 -17.07
N VAL A 460 -4.37 -19.26 -17.32
CA VAL A 460 -5.12 -18.04 -17.11
C VAL A 460 -5.17 -17.24 -18.40
N MET A 461 -6.32 -16.70 -18.73
CA MET A 461 -6.51 -15.79 -19.86
C MET A 461 -7.00 -14.44 -19.32
N PHE A 462 -6.28 -13.40 -19.69
CA PHE A 462 -6.60 -12.01 -19.40
C PHE A 462 -7.05 -11.34 -20.70
N ASN A 463 -8.24 -10.74 -20.68
CA ASN A 463 -8.84 -10.09 -21.86
C ASN A 463 -9.71 -8.90 -21.43
#